data_20d5cf1a4c465909e33a3ba8a27aeaa6
#
_entry.id   20d5cf1a4c465909e33a3ba8a27aeaa6
#
_cell.length_a   1.000
_cell.length_b   1.000
_cell.length_c   1.000
_cell.angle_alpha   90.00
_cell.angle_beta   90.00
_cell.angle_gamma   90.00
#
_symmetry.space_group_name_H-M   'P 1'
#
loop_
_entity.id
_entity.type
_entity.pdbx_description
1 polymer ?
#
loop_
_entity_poly.entity_id
_entity_poly.type
_entity_poly.pdbx_seq_one_letter_code
_entity_poly.pdbx_strand_id
1 'polypeptide(L)'
;MSLLTVNNLTLGYNSMPILSNLNFEVEEGDYLCIVGENGSGKSTLMKTLLHLQKLLGGTIVFGEGLKQNEIGYLPQQTDIQKDFPASVYEIVLSGCQSRLGWRLFYNKEDKELAKRNMERMNVLSLAKRCFRELSGGQQQRVLLARALCSTQKVLLLDEPISGLDPKVTAEMYELISKLNEEGITIIVISHDIGAALTYSKHILHLGKETFFGTKKEYLSSSLGKLFVGQSKEGE
;
A
#
# COMPACT_ATOMS: atom_id res chain seq x y z
N MET A 1 -1.08 -2.42 -19.93
CA MET A 1 0.37 -2.08 -20.07
C MET A 1 1.02 -2.29 -18.72
N SER A 2 2.23 -2.86 -18.70
CA SER A 2 2.94 -3.10 -17.44
C SER A 2 3.30 -1.76 -16.80
N LEU A 3 2.84 -1.56 -15.57
CA LEU A 3 3.11 -0.38 -14.76
C LEU A 3 4.37 -0.55 -13.92
N LEU A 4 4.66 -1.79 -13.53
CA LEU A 4 5.82 -2.17 -12.74
C LEU A 4 6.26 -3.57 -13.14
N THR A 5 7.51 -3.77 -13.50
CA THR A 5 8.11 -5.07 -13.79
C THR A 5 9.32 -5.29 -12.89
N VAL A 6 9.32 -6.44 -12.20
CA VAL A 6 10.39 -6.85 -11.30
C VAL A 6 11.03 -8.12 -11.87
N ASN A 7 12.34 -8.05 -12.13
CA ASN A 7 13.10 -9.16 -12.75
C ASN A 7 14.27 -9.58 -11.86
N ASN A 8 14.29 -10.87 -11.50
CA ASN A 8 15.36 -11.53 -10.72
C ASN A 8 15.78 -10.74 -9.47
N LEU A 9 14.81 -10.09 -8.82
CA LEU A 9 15.08 -9.20 -7.70
C LEU A 9 15.61 -9.98 -6.50
N THR A 10 16.71 -9.47 -5.93
CA THR A 10 17.28 -9.94 -4.67
C THR A 10 17.20 -8.83 -3.64
N LEU A 11 16.52 -9.12 -2.53
CA LEU A 11 16.29 -8.23 -1.41
C LEU A 11 17.08 -8.67 -0.19
N GLY A 12 17.53 -7.73 0.63
CA GLY A 12 18.22 -8.06 1.87
C GLY A 12 18.78 -6.85 2.59
N TYR A 13 19.49 -7.10 3.69
CA TYR A 13 20.18 -6.08 4.50
C TYR A 13 21.65 -6.42 4.61
N ASN A 14 22.51 -5.40 4.60
CA ASN A 14 23.97 -5.55 4.82
C ASN A 14 24.58 -6.68 3.96
N SER A 15 24.20 -6.77 2.68
CA SER A 15 24.64 -7.81 1.73
C SER A 15 24.15 -9.24 2.05
N MET A 16 23.28 -9.41 3.04
CA MET A 16 22.65 -10.70 3.34
C MET A 16 21.30 -10.78 2.63
N PRO A 17 21.10 -11.70 1.67
CA PRO A 17 19.83 -11.85 0.99
C PRO A 17 18.77 -12.46 1.91
N ILE A 18 17.57 -11.89 1.90
CA ILE A 18 16.36 -12.43 2.54
C ILE A 18 15.52 -13.16 1.50
N LEU A 19 15.45 -12.60 0.30
CA LEU A 19 14.68 -13.13 -0.81
C LEU A 19 15.48 -12.94 -2.09
N SER A 20 15.49 -13.95 -2.95
CA SER A 20 16.22 -13.93 -4.24
C SER A 20 15.34 -14.44 -5.38
N ASN A 21 15.69 -14.05 -6.60
CA ASN A 21 15.02 -14.47 -7.84
C ASN A 21 13.52 -14.15 -7.89
N LEU A 22 13.11 -13.03 -7.27
CA LEU A 22 11.72 -12.60 -7.32
C LEU A 22 11.40 -12.00 -8.68
N ASN A 23 10.34 -12.52 -9.31
CA ASN A 23 9.83 -12.05 -10.59
C ASN A 23 8.33 -11.83 -10.49
N PHE A 24 7.86 -10.64 -10.84
CA PHE A 24 6.44 -10.34 -10.95
C PHE A 24 6.23 -9.06 -11.76
N GLU A 25 5.00 -8.88 -12.19
CA GLU A 25 4.63 -7.67 -12.93
C GLU A 25 3.27 -7.17 -12.42
N VAL A 26 3.07 -5.86 -12.51
CA VAL A 26 1.81 -5.20 -12.11
C VAL A 26 1.32 -4.37 -13.28
N GLU A 27 0.11 -4.60 -13.70
CA GLU A 27 -0.55 -3.82 -14.75
C GLU A 27 -1.28 -2.61 -14.18
N GLU A 28 -1.58 -1.65 -15.06
CA GLU A 28 -2.41 -0.49 -14.69
C GLU A 28 -3.81 -0.95 -14.28
N GLY A 29 -4.33 -0.43 -13.16
CA GLY A 29 -5.60 -0.83 -12.58
C GLY A 29 -5.59 -2.22 -11.92
N ASP A 30 -4.42 -2.79 -11.66
CA ASP A 30 -4.31 -4.05 -10.94
C ASP A 30 -4.54 -3.88 -9.44
N TYR A 31 -4.98 -4.95 -8.79
CA TYR A 31 -5.03 -5.07 -7.33
C TYR A 31 -4.15 -6.26 -6.94
N LEU A 32 -2.89 -5.97 -6.60
CA LEU A 32 -1.92 -6.96 -6.13
C LEU A 32 -1.93 -7.05 -4.61
N CYS A 33 -2.20 -8.24 -4.07
CA CYS A 33 -2.02 -8.50 -2.65
C CYS A 33 -0.72 -9.29 -2.39
N ILE A 34 0.13 -8.75 -1.52
CA ILE A 34 1.37 -9.39 -1.06
C ILE A 34 1.09 -10.06 0.27
N VAL A 35 1.19 -11.38 0.31
CA VAL A 35 0.97 -12.21 1.50
C VAL A 35 2.22 -13.00 1.86
N GLY A 36 2.25 -13.62 3.03
CA GLY A 36 3.33 -14.47 3.50
C GLY A 36 3.63 -14.30 4.98
N GLU A 37 4.45 -15.18 5.53
CA GLU A 37 4.81 -15.18 6.95
C GLU A 37 5.56 -13.93 7.40
N ASN A 38 5.61 -13.70 8.72
CA ASN A 38 6.44 -12.63 9.28
C ASN A 38 7.93 -12.90 8.96
N GLY A 39 8.65 -11.85 8.57
CA GLY A 39 10.04 -11.97 8.17
C GLY A 39 10.29 -12.43 6.72
N SER A 40 9.25 -12.72 5.93
CA SER A 40 9.39 -13.16 4.53
C SER A 40 9.88 -12.08 3.55
N GLY A 41 10.07 -10.85 4.01
CA GLY A 41 10.59 -9.76 3.17
C GLY A 41 9.55 -8.82 2.58
N LYS A 42 8.26 -8.93 2.97
CA LYS A 42 7.17 -8.06 2.45
C LYS A 42 7.46 -6.56 2.59
N SER A 43 7.74 -6.11 3.81
CA SER A 43 8.06 -4.69 4.06
C SER A 43 9.41 -4.28 3.46
N THR A 44 10.36 -5.22 3.30
CA THR A 44 11.62 -4.99 2.58
C THR A 44 11.35 -4.76 1.10
N LEU A 45 10.51 -5.58 0.48
CA LEU A 45 10.06 -5.38 -0.91
C LEU A 45 9.40 -4.02 -1.07
N MET A 46 8.45 -3.67 -0.19
CA MET A 46 7.77 -2.37 -0.23
C MET A 46 8.76 -1.20 -0.17
N LYS A 47 9.71 -1.24 0.77
CA LYS A 47 10.75 -0.21 0.88
C LYS A 47 11.65 -0.15 -0.36
N THR A 48 11.93 -1.29 -0.99
CA THR A 48 12.74 -1.36 -2.20
C THR A 48 11.98 -0.80 -3.40
N LEU A 49 10.68 -1.07 -3.55
CA LEU A 49 9.82 -0.46 -4.57
C LEU A 49 9.75 1.07 -4.43
N LEU A 50 9.81 1.57 -3.19
CA LEU A 50 9.86 3.01 -2.89
C LEU A 50 11.27 3.61 -2.99
N HIS A 51 12.28 2.83 -3.35
CA HIS A 51 13.71 3.21 -3.33
C HIS A 51 14.21 3.71 -1.96
N LEU A 52 13.52 3.35 -0.88
CA LEU A 52 13.96 3.60 0.49
C LEU A 52 15.02 2.59 0.94
N GLN A 53 15.15 1.49 0.22
CA GLN A 53 16.16 0.47 0.41
C GLN A 53 16.76 0.05 -0.93
N LYS A 54 18.09 -0.15 -0.95
CA LYS A 54 18.81 -0.65 -2.14
C LYS A 54 18.50 -2.13 -2.34
N LEU A 55 18.27 -2.51 -3.61
CA LEU A 55 18.26 -3.91 -4.02
C LEU A 55 19.70 -4.48 -3.99
N LEU A 56 19.83 -5.77 -3.75
CA LEU A 56 21.12 -6.48 -3.80
C LEU A 56 21.39 -7.06 -5.20
N GLY A 57 20.37 -7.25 -6.02
CA GLY A 57 20.48 -7.73 -7.39
C GLY A 57 19.15 -7.67 -8.12
N GLY A 58 19.17 -7.87 -9.43
CA GLY A 58 17.99 -7.79 -10.29
C GLY A 58 17.65 -6.36 -10.71
N THR A 59 16.44 -6.16 -11.23
CA THR A 59 15.96 -4.86 -11.73
C THR A 59 14.51 -4.62 -11.37
N ILE A 60 14.17 -3.35 -11.14
CA ILE A 60 12.82 -2.84 -11.02
C ILE A 60 12.63 -1.80 -12.10
N VAL A 61 11.67 -2.03 -13.00
CA VAL A 61 11.35 -1.12 -14.10
C VAL A 61 9.96 -0.56 -13.90
N PHE A 62 9.86 0.75 -13.83
CA PHE A 62 8.56 1.44 -13.84
C PHE A 62 8.17 1.72 -15.29
N GLY A 63 6.93 1.41 -15.62
CA GLY A 63 6.37 1.61 -16.96
C GLY A 63 6.31 3.09 -17.37
N GLU A 64 6.09 3.33 -18.66
CA GLU A 64 6.01 4.67 -19.23
C GLU A 64 4.94 5.51 -18.51
N GLY A 65 5.33 6.70 -18.06
CA GLY A 65 4.43 7.66 -17.42
C GLY A 65 4.25 7.48 -15.91
N LEU A 66 4.93 6.52 -15.25
CA LEU A 66 5.00 6.46 -13.79
C LEU A 66 6.32 7.01 -13.29
N LYS A 67 6.29 8.14 -12.60
CA LYS A 67 7.44 8.68 -11.90
C LYS A 67 7.44 8.16 -10.46
N GLN A 68 8.61 7.95 -9.90
CA GLN A 68 8.79 7.48 -8.53
C GLN A 68 8.06 8.35 -7.49
N ASN A 69 8.04 9.66 -7.68
CA ASN A 69 7.35 10.61 -6.81
C ASN A 69 5.82 10.66 -7.02
N GLU A 70 5.29 9.83 -7.92
CA GLU A 70 3.85 9.65 -8.19
C GLU A 70 3.31 8.37 -7.54
N ILE A 71 4.09 7.70 -6.69
CA ILE A 71 3.65 6.54 -5.90
C ILE A 71 3.14 7.04 -4.56
N GLY A 72 1.89 6.77 -4.25
CA GLY A 72 1.30 7.04 -2.94
C GLY A 72 1.66 5.92 -1.97
N TYR A 73 2.13 6.28 -0.79
CA TYR A 73 2.51 5.29 0.21
C TYR A 73 1.79 5.51 1.53
N LEU A 74 1.15 4.45 2.02
CA LEU A 74 0.59 4.36 3.36
C LEU A 74 1.43 3.35 4.14
N PRO A 75 2.31 3.81 5.04
CA PRO A 75 3.13 2.93 5.86
C PRO A 75 2.32 2.25 6.96
N GLN A 76 2.81 1.12 7.44
CA GLN A 76 2.33 0.53 8.68
C GLN A 76 2.41 1.57 9.81
N GLN A 77 1.30 1.79 10.50
CA GLN A 77 1.20 2.83 11.51
C GLN A 77 1.92 2.41 12.80
N THR A 78 2.84 3.26 13.28
CA THR A 78 3.50 3.11 14.58
C THR A 78 2.79 3.93 15.65
N ASP A 79 2.98 3.59 16.93
CA ASP A 79 2.37 4.33 18.04
C ASP A 79 2.82 5.78 18.09
N ILE A 80 4.10 6.07 17.76
CA ILE A 80 4.64 7.43 17.67
C ILE A 80 3.89 8.26 16.61
N GLN A 81 3.49 7.65 15.50
CA GLN A 81 2.75 8.34 14.45
C GLN A 81 1.31 8.65 14.86
N LYS A 82 0.70 7.83 15.74
CA LYS A 82 -0.66 8.06 16.25
C LYS A 82 -0.74 9.33 17.10
N ASP A 83 0.33 9.69 17.79
CA ASP A 83 0.40 10.86 18.69
C ASP A 83 0.86 12.15 18.00
N PHE A 84 0.93 12.18 16.68
CA PHE A 84 1.44 13.34 15.95
C PHE A 84 0.54 14.60 16.16
N PRO A 85 1.11 15.73 16.65
CA PRO A 85 0.32 16.90 17.06
C PRO A 85 0.06 17.87 15.91
N ALA A 86 -0.45 17.38 14.77
CA ALA A 86 -0.83 18.22 13.63
C ALA A 86 -2.32 18.06 13.34
N SER A 87 -2.89 19.06 12.68
CA SER A 87 -4.27 18.97 12.19
C SER A 87 -4.39 17.97 11.03
N VAL A 88 -5.56 17.40 10.87
CA VAL A 88 -5.89 16.52 9.72
C VAL A 88 -5.54 17.22 8.40
N TYR A 89 -5.89 18.49 8.27
CA TYR A 89 -5.60 19.27 7.06
C TYR A 89 -4.10 19.33 6.75
N GLU A 90 -3.27 19.62 7.74
CA GLU A 90 -1.81 19.70 7.56
C GLU A 90 -1.22 18.36 7.16
N ILE A 91 -1.68 17.26 7.78
CA ILE A 91 -1.24 15.90 7.42
C ILE A 91 -1.61 15.58 5.97
N VAL A 92 -2.86 15.80 5.56
CA VAL A 92 -3.28 15.49 4.19
C VAL A 92 -2.55 16.37 3.18
N LEU A 93 -2.43 17.66 3.46
CA LEU A 93 -1.73 18.61 2.59
C LEU A 93 -0.25 18.26 2.43
N SER A 94 0.40 17.68 3.46
CA SER A 94 1.78 17.22 3.37
C SER A 94 1.99 16.15 2.29
N GLY A 95 0.95 15.42 1.89
CA GLY A 95 0.99 14.48 0.77
C GLY A 95 1.26 15.15 -0.58
N CYS A 96 1.00 16.45 -0.71
CA CYS A 96 1.33 17.21 -1.92
C CYS A 96 2.80 17.65 -1.99
N GLN A 97 3.65 17.28 -1.02
CA GLN A 97 5.05 17.71 -0.97
C GLN A 97 5.85 17.29 -2.22
N SER A 98 5.60 16.10 -2.76
CA SER A 98 6.24 15.63 -3.99
C SER A 98 5.93 16.50 -5.22
N ARG A 99 4.84 17.27 -5.18
CA ARG A 99 4.37 18.16 -6.25
C ARG A 99 4.96 19.57 -6.17
N LEU A 100 5.59 19.92 -5.06
CA LEU A 100 6.14 21.28 -4.85
C LEU A 100 7.25 21.62 -5.86
N GLY A 101 8.10 20.63 -6.23
CA GLY A 101 9.29 20.90 -7.04
C GLY A 101 10.16 21.96 -6.36
N TRP A 102 10.35 23.12 -7.01
CA TRP A 102 11.12 24.25 -6.50
C TRP A 102 10.29 25.27 -5.69
N ARG A 103 8.98 25.05 -5.54
CA ARG A 103 8.10 25.95 -4.78
C ARG A 103 8.29 25.76 -3.28
N LEU A 104 8.32 26.86 -2.53
CA LEU A 104 8.41 26.84 -1.08
C LEU A 104 7.05 26.67 -0.39
N PHE A 105 5.95 26.96 -1.11
CA PHE A 105 4.60 26.96 -0.54
C PHE A 105 3.62 26.19 -1.42
N TYR A 106 2.63 25.56 -0.78
CA TYR A 106 1.49 24.93 -1.46
C TYR A 106 0.64 25.98 -2.18
N ASN A 107 0.31 25.70 -3.43
CA ASN A 107 -0.56 26.56 -4.23
C ASN A 107 -2.05 26.22 -4.01
N LYS A 108 -2.93 26.90 -4.76
CA LYS A 108 -4.37 26.69 -4.68
C LYS A 108 -4.76 25.25 -5.12
N GLU A 109 -4.10 24.72 -6.14
CA GLU A 109 -4.38 23.38 -6.67
C GLU A 109 -4.02 22.28 -5.65
N ASP A 110 -2.89 22.41 -4.94
CA ASP A 110 -2.49 21.49 -3.88
C ASP A 110 -3.53 21.47 -2.74
N LYS A 111 -4.02 22.65 -2.35
CA LYS A 111 -5.04 22.80 -1.30
C LYS A 111 -6.38 22.21 -1.70
N GLU A 112 -6.81 22.41 -2.94
CA GLU A 112 -8.03 21.82 -3.48
C GLU A 112 -7.91 20.29 -3.64
N LEU A 113 -6.73 19.78 -4.04
CA LEU A 113 -6.47 18.34 -4.11
C LEU A 113 -6.57 17.71 -2.71
N ALA A 114 -5.94 18.32 -1.71
CA ALA A 114 -6.04 17.86 -0.32
C ALA A 114 -7.49 17.83 0.16
N LYS A 115 -8.27 18.88 -0.12
CA LYS A 115 -9.68 18.96 0.24
C LYS A 115 -10.49 17.85 -0.43
N ARG A 116 -10.35 17.63 -1.76
CA ARG A 116 -11.04 16.57 -2.48
C ARG A 116 -10.71 15.18 -1.92
N ASN A 117 -9.44 14.91 -1.58
CA ASN A 117 -9.06 13.63 -1.02
C ASN A 117 -9.58 13.45 0.42
N MET A 118 -9.69 14.51 1.21
CA MET A 118 -10.39 14.46 2.51
C MET A 118 -11.89 14.16 2.34
N GLU A 119 -12.54 14.72 1.32
CA GLU A 119 -13.95 14.42 0.99
C GLU A 119 -14.11 12.95 0.58
N ARG A 120 -13.26 12.44 -0.33
CA ARG A 120 -13.27 11.03 -0.76
C ARG A 120 -13.12 10.06 0.40
N MET A 121 -12.31 10.40 1.39
CA MET A 121 -12.08 9.57 2.59
C MET A 121 -13.04 9.85 3.73
N ASN A 122 -14.04 10.72 3.55
CA ASN A 122 -15.04 11.12 4.56
C ASN A 122 -14.40 11.70 5.84
N VAL A 123 -13.32 12.49 5.71
CA VAL A 123 -12.61 13.13 6.84
C VAL A 123 -12.55 14.64 6.75
N LEU A 124 -13.20 15.27 5.77
CA LEU A 124 -13.18 16.73 5.59
C LEU A 124 -13.75 17.47 6.81
N SER A 125 -14.82 16.95 7.43
CA SER A 125 -15.40 17.54 8.65
C SER A 125 -14.43 17.56 9.84
N LEU A 126 -13.38 16.74 9.78
CA LEU A 126 -12.34 16.61 10.81
C LEU A 126 -11.10 17.46 10.50
N ALA A 127 -11.09 18.26 9.41
CA ALA A 127 -9.91 18.96 8.89
C ALA A 127 -9.16 19.78 9.94
N LYS A 128 -9.86 20.40 10.89
CA LYS A 128 -9.28 21.25 11.94
C LYS A 128 -8.96 20.48 13.24
N ARG A 129 -9.34 19.20 13.36
CA ARG A 129 -9.05 18.40 14.55
C ARG A 129 -7.60 17.94 14.56
N CYS A 130 -7.07 17.75 15.76
CA CYS A 130 -5.74 17.16 15.93
C CYS A 130 -5.80 15.67 15.58
N PHE A 131 -4.80 15.17 14.83
CA PHE A 131 -4.74 13.77 14.37
C PHE A 131 -4.78 12.77 15.51
N ARG A 132 -4.07 13.02 16.61
CA ARG A 132 -4.05 12.16 17.79
C ARG A 132 -5.41 11.98 18.49
N GLU A 133 -6.38 12.88 18.23
CA GLU A 133 -7.71 12.83 18.82
C GLU A 133 -8.68 11.96 18.02
N LEU A 134 -8.22 11.41 16.90
CA LEU A 134 -9.03 10.60 16.00
C LEU A 134 -9.02 9.14 16.42
N SER A 135 -10.12 8.42 16.10
CA SER A 135 -10.13 6.95 16.17
C SER A 135 -9.14 6.35 15.17
N GLY A 136 -8.67 5.12 15.40
CA GLY A 136 -7.74 4.42 14.51
C GLY A 136 -8.23 4.40 13.05
N GLY A 137 -9.50 4.10 12.81
CA GLY A 137 -10.08 4.11 11.47
C GLY A 137 -10.11 5.51 10.83
N GLN A 138 -10.38 6.56 11.61
CA GLN A 138 -10.29 7.94 11.12
C GLN A 138 -8.85 8.32 10.77
N GLN A 139 -7.89 7.91 11.61
CA GLN A 139 -6.46 8.13 11.32
C GLN A 139 -6.03 7.44 10.03
N GLN A 140 -6.44 6.18 9.80
CA GLN A 140 -6.14 5.46 8.57
C GLN A 140 -6.73 6.14 7.33
N ARG A 141 -7.98 6.64 7.41
CA ARG A 141 -8.62 7.41 6.34
C ARG A 141 -7.86 8.71 6.04
N VAL A 142 -7.34 9.40 7.06
CA VAL A 142 -6.50 10.60 6.89
C VAL A 142 -5.18 10.26 6.19
N LEU A 143 -4.52 9.17 6.60
CA LEU A 143 -3.27 8.73 5.98
C LEU A 143 -3.49 8.27 4.53
N LEU A 144 -4.62 7.63 4.23
CA LEU A 144 -4.99 7.27 2.86
C LEU A 144 -5.27 8.52 2.02
N ALA A 145 -5.98 9.52 2.56
CA ALA A 145 -6.19 10.82 1.90
C ALA A 145 -4.85 11.52 1.61
N ARG A 146 -3.89 11.46 2.54
CA ARG A 146 -2.53 11.96 2.35
C ARG A 146 -1.81 11.23 1.20
N ALA A 147 -1.86 9.90 1.16
CA ALA A 147 -1.24 9.10 0.12
C ALA A 147 -1.82 9.44 -1.27
N LEU A 148 -3.13 9.66 -1.37
CA LEU A 148 -3.81 10.08 -2.60
C LEU A 148 -3.41 11.48 -3.08
N CYS A 149 -2.84 12.33 -2.23
CA CYS A 149 -2.31 13.63 -2.65
C CYS A 149 -1.00 13.50 -3.44
N SER A 150 -0.23 12.44 -3.24
CA SER A 150 1.02 12.22 -3.97
C SER A 150 0.81 11.49 -5.30
N THR A 151 -0.29 10.75 -5.47
CA THR A 151 -0.53 9.92 -6.65
C THR A 151 -1.98 9.93 -7.13
N GLN A 152 -2.13 9.60 -8.42
CA GLN A 152 -3.41 9.19 -9.02
C GLN A 152 -3.28 7.83 -9.76
N LYS A 153 -2.12 7.17 -9.64
CA LYS A 153 -1.80 5.97 -10.42
C LYS A 153 -1.60 4.74 -9.56
N VAL A 154 -0.76 4.82 -8.54
CA VAL A 154 -0.36 3.66 -7.72
C VAL A 154 -0.38 3.98 -6.24
N LEU A 155 -1.06 3.15 -5.47
CA LEU A 155 -1.00 3.15 -4.00
C LEU A 155 -0.28 1.89 -3.50
N LEU A 156 0.76 2.11 -2.70
CA LEU A 156 1.41 1.08 -1.90
C LEU A 156 0.88 1.16 -0.48
N LEU A 157 0.25 0.09 0.02
CA LEU A 157 -0.40 0.04 1.33
C LEU A 157 0.26 -1.06 2.18
N ASP A 158 0.90 -0.67 3.27
CA ASP A 158 1.57 -1.59 4.19
C ASP A 158 0.69 -1.83 5.41
N GLU A 159 -0.02 -2.96 5.44
CA GLU A 159 -0.97 -3.36 6.49
C GLU A 159 -1.99 -2.26 6.85
N PRO A 160 -2.78 -1.76 5.89
CA PRO A 160 -3.61 -0.57 6.07
C PRO A 160 -4.74 -0.72 7.10
N ILE A 161 -5.01 -1.94 7.55
CA ILE A 161 -6.13 -2.27 8.46
C ILE A 161 -5.65 -2.83 9.80
N SER A 162 -4.35 -2.90 10.03
CA SER A 162 -3.80 -3.47 11.26
C SER A 162 -4.33 -2.75 12.50
N GLY A 163 -4.89 -3.52 13.46
CA GLY A 163 -5.39 -2.99 14.71
C GLY A 163 -6.74 -2.25 14.64
N LEU A 164 -7.48 -2.39 13.54
CA LEU A 164 -8.83 -1.85 13.39
C LEU A 164 -9.88 -2.91 13.81
N ASP A 165 -11.04 -2.43 14.26
CA ASP A 165 -12.16 -3.32 14.51
C ASP A 165 -12.76 -3.87 13.20
N PRO A 166 -13.48 -5.03 13.24
CA PRO A 166 -13.95 -5.70 12.03
C PRO A 166 -14.84 -4.85 11.13
N LYS A 167 -15.66 -3.97 11.69
CA LYS A 167 -16.55 -3.11 10.91
C LYS A 167 -15.75 -2.05 10.14
N VAL A 168 -14.81 -1.38 10.82
CA VAL A 168 -13.94 -0.38 10.21
C VAL A 168 -13.03 -1.03 9.18
N THR A 169 -12.56 -2.26 9.44
CA THR A 169 -11.80 -3.08 8.49
C THR A 169 -12.56 -3.27 7.18
N ALA A 170 -13.81 -3.72 7.23
CA ALA A 170 -14.65 -3.89 6.05
C ALA A 170 -14.83 -2.57 5.27
N GLU A 171 -15.15 -1.48 5.97
CA GLU A 171 -15.28 -0.15 5.37
C GLU A 171 -13.99 0.33 4.68
N MET A 172 -12.81 0.02 5.24
CA MET A 172 -11.52 0.37 4.62
C MET A 172 -11.26 -0.43 3.36
N TYR A 173 -11.55 -1.74 3.34
CA TYR A 173 -11.41 -2.55 2.13
C TYR A 173 -12.35 -2.06 1.02
N GLU A 174 -13.59 -1.72 1.34
CA GLU A 174 -14.52 -1.14 0.37
C GLU A 174 -14.01 0.18 -0.21
N LEU A 175 -13.41 1.06 0.62
CA LEU A 175 -12.81 2.29 0.16
C LEU A 175 -11.64 2.02 -0.79
N ILE A 176 -10.74 1.10 -0.44
CA ILE A 176 -9.58 0.74 -1.27
C ILE A 176 -10.06 0.10 -2.59
N SER A 177 -11.09 -0.76 -2.54
CA SER A 177 -11.69 -1.35 -3.74
C SER A 177 -12.27 -0.30 -4.68
N LYS A 178 -13.00 0.69 -4.16
CA LYS A 178 -13.51 1.81 -4.97
C LYS A 178 -12.39 2.60 -5.64
N LEU A 179 -11.28 2.84 -4.94
CA LEU A 179 -10.13 3.50 -5.54
C LEU A 179 -9.54 2.69 -6.70
N ASN A 180 -9.54 1.36 -6.59
CA ASN A 180 -9.10 0.48 -7.66
C ASN A 180 -10.08 0.48 -8.85
N GLU A 181 -11.39 0.45 -8.58
CA GLU A 181 -12.44 0.57 -9.61
C GLU A 181 -12.37 1.90 -10.38
N GLU A 182 -11.89 2.97 -9.73
CA GLU A 182 -11.60 4.28 -10.35
C GLU A 182 -10.30 4.29 -11.18
N GLY A 183 -9.60 3.15 -11.29
CA GLY A 183 -8.39 2.96 -12.10
C GLY A 183 -7.08 3.12 -11.35
N ILE A 184 -7.09 3.34 -10.02
CA ILE A 184 -5.85 3.39 -9.24
C ILE A 184 -5.32 1.97 -9.04
N THR A 185 -4.07 1.73 -9.39
CA THR A 185 -3.39 0.46 -9.12
C THR A 185 -3.10 0.33 -7.63
N ILE A 186 -3.48 -0.80 -7.04
CA ILE A 186 -3.29 -1.07 -5.61
C ILE A 186 -2.26 -2.18 -5.43
N ILE A 187 -1.26 -1.93 -4.59
CA ILE A 187 -0.33 -2.94 -4.10
C ILE A 187 -0.42 -2.93 -2.58
N VAL A 188 -0.95 -3.98 -1.99
CA VAL A 188 -1.21 -4.04 -0.54
C VAL A 188 -0.50 -5.22 0.10
N ILE A 189 0.18 -4.99 1.23
CA ILE A 189 0.58 -6.05 2.14
C ILE A 189 -0.57 -6.32 3.10
N SER A 190 -0.99 -7.58 3.17
CA SER A 190 -2.04 -8.01 4.10
C SER A 190 -1.70 -9.33 4.76
N HIS A 191 -2.06 -9.47 6.03
CA HIS A 191 -2.10 -10.74 6.74
C HIS A 191 -3.49 -11.39 6.67
N ASP A 192 -4.50 -10.63 6.25
CA ASP A 192 -5.87 -11.11 6.06
C ASP A 192 -6.01 -11.78 4.69
N ILE A 193 -6.00 -13.11 4.71
CA ILE A 193 -6.13 -13.92 3.50
C ILE A 193 -7.54 -13.86 2.93
N GLY A 194 -8.57 -13.77 3.79
CA GLY A 194 -9.95 -13.64 3.36
C GLY A 194 -10.14 -12.38 2.51
N ALA A 195 -9.60 -11.27 2.97
CA ALA A 195 -9.61 -10.03 2.20
C ALA A 195 -8.74 -10.11 0.94
N ALA A 196 -7.54 -10.70 1.03
CA ALA A 196 -6.69 -10.93 -0.13
C ALA A 196 -7.44 -11.70 -1.22
N LEU A 197 -8.15 -12.76 -0.84
CA LEU A 197 -8.94 -13.56 -1.77
C LEU A 197 -10.21 -12.85 -2.26
N THR A 198 -10.75 -11.90 -1.52
CA THR A 198 -11.95 -11.18 -1.91
C THR A 198 -11.65 -10.08 -2.92
N TYR A 199 -10.67 -9.23 -2.63
CA TYR A 199 -10.44 -7.98 -3.34
C TYR A 199 -9.32 -8.04 -4.38
N SER A 200 -8.31 -8.94 -4.22
CA SER A 200 -7.18 -8.97 -5.15
C SER A 200 -7.51 -9.64 -6.48
N LYS A 201 -6.84 -9.17 -7.53
CA LYS A 201 -6.78 -9.76 -8.85
C LYS A 201 -5.58 -10.70 -8.96
N HIS A 202 -4.44 -10.24 -8.46
CA HIS A 202 -3.21 -11.02 -8.38
C HIS A 202 -2.72 -11.16 -6.94
N ILE A 203 -2.03 -12.27 -6.67
CA ILE A 203 -1.42 -12.57 -5.37
C ILE A 203 0.06 -12.82 -5.57
N LEU A 204 0.86 -12.15 -4.75
CA LEU A 204 2.29 -12.41 -4.58
C LEU A 204 2.51 -13.01 -3.19
N HIS A 205 2.79 -14.30 -3.12
CA HIS A 205 3.14 -14.96 -1.87
C HIS A 205 4.66 -14.97 -1.70
N LEU A 206 5.13 -14.43 -0.58
CA LEU A 206 6.54 -14.43 -0.20
C LEU A 206 6.78 -15.38 0.96
N GLY A 207 7.71 -16.31 0.79
CA GLY A 207 8.07 -17.31 1.79
C GLY A 207 9.26 -18.15 1.34
N LYS A 208 9.38 -19.37 1.90
CA LYS A 208 10.38 -20.37 1.43
C LYS A 208 10.16 -20.69 -0.04
N GLU A 209 8.91 -20.77 -0.45
CA GLU A 209 8.48 -20.80 -1.83
C GLU A 209 7.81 -19.48 -2.17
N THR A 210 8.07 -18.96 -3.34
CA THR A 210 7.42 -17.76 -3.85
C THR A 210 6.41 -18.13 -4.92
N PHE A 211 5.28 -17.43 -4.91
CA PHE A 211 4.26 -17.58 -5.95
C PHE A 211 3.82 -16.20 -6.42
N PHE A 212 3.68 -16.05 -7.72
CA PHE A 212 3.00 -14.89 -8.32
C PHE A 212 2.01 -15.40 -9.38
N GLY A 213 0.80 -14.90 -9.35
CA GLY A 213 -0.23 -15.27 -10.32
C GLY A 213 -1.60 -14.74 -9.93
N THR A 214 -2.62 -15.11 -10.70
CA THR A 214 -4.00 -14.78 -10.43
C THR A 214 -4.49 -15.45 -9.13
N LYS A 215 -5.51 -14.86 -8.52
CA LYS A 215 -6.22 -15.47 -7.37
C LYS A 215 -6.64 -16.93 -7.63
N LYS A 216 -7.12 -17.23 -8.85
CA LYS A 216 -7.56 -18.57 -9.23
C LYS A 216 -6.40 -19.58 -9.25
N GLU A 217 -5.27 -19.18 -9.80
CA GLU A 217 -4.06 -19.99 -9.84
C GLU A 217 -3.51 -20.21 -8.43
N TYR A 218 -3.51 -19.16 -7.59
CA TYR A 218 -3.08 -19.28 -6.20
C TYR A 218 -3.91 -20.31 -5.43
N LEU A 219 -5.24 -20.24 -5.49
CA LEU A 219 -6.14 -21.20 -4.84
C LEU A 219 -5.95 -22.64 -5.32
N SER A 220 -5.52 -22.83 -6.56
CA SER A 220 -5.26 -24.15 -7.15
C SER A 220 -3.89 -24.70 -6.76
N SER A 221 -2.95 -23.85 -6.35
CA SER A 221 -1.60 -24.23 -5.97
C SER A 221 -1.55 -24.97 -4.63
N SER A 222 -0.49 -25.77 -4.41
CA SER A 222 -0.21 -26.41 -3.11
C SER A 222 -0.02 -25.38 -2.00
N LEU A 223 0.68 -24.28 -2.31
CA LEU A 223 0.97 -23.19 -1.39
C LEU A 223 -0.32 -22.48 -0.94
N GLY A 224 -1.21 -22.14 -1.88
CA GLY A 224 -2.48 -21.50 -1.57
C GLY A 224 -3.39 -22.39 -0.73
N LYS A 225 -3.46 -23.68 -1.01
CA LYS A 225 -4.26 -24.64 -0.23
C LYS A 225 -3.77 -24.74 1.22
N LEU A 226 -2.45 -24.85 1.43
CA LEU A 226 -1.85 -24.88 2.78
C LEU A 226 -2.13 -23.60 3.54
N PHE A 227 -1.92 -22.44 2.91
CA PHE A 227 -2.02 -21.15 3.57
C PHE A 227 -3.48 -20.78 3.92
N VAL A 228 -4.43 -21.11 3.03
CA VAL A 228 -5.88 -20.92 3.29
C VAL A 228 -6.39 -21.91 4.34
N GLY A 229 -5.85 -23.13 4.39
CA GLY A 229 -6.19 -24.12 5.41
C GLY A 229 -5.79 -23.70 6.82
N GLN A 230 -4.58 -23.18 6.99
CA GLN A 230 -4.07 -22.71 8.28
C GLN A 230 -4.84 -21.50 8.85
N SER A 231 -5.38 -20.64 7.98
CA SER A 231 -6.16 -19.48 8.40
C SER A 231 -7.54 -19.85 8.96
N LYS A 232 -8.07 -21.03 8.62
CA LYS A 232 -9.37 -21.51 9.15
C LYS A 232 -9.24 -22.25 10.50
N GLU A 233 -8.03 -22.66 10.89
CA GLU A 233 -7.78 -23.34 12.17
C GLU A 233 -7.36 -22.35 13.28
N GLY A 234 -7.15 -21.09 12.98
CA GLY A 234 -6.71 -20.03 13.91
C GLY A 234 -7.82 -19.05 14.34
N GLU A 235 -9.05 -19.24 13.86
CA GLU A 235 -10.26 -18.54 14.32
C GLU A 235 -11.02 -19.44 15.32
#